data_df714eb003f577842886c7be67bb1d06
#
_entry.id   df714eb003f577842886c7be67bb1d06
#
_cell.length_a   1.000
_cell.length_b   1.000
_cell.length_c   1.000
_cell.angle_alpha   90.00
_cell.angle_beta   90.00
_cell.angle_gamma   90.00
#
_symmetry.space_group_name_H-M   'P 1'
#
loop_
_entity.id
_entity.type
_entity.pdbx_description
1 polymer ?
#
loop_
_entity_poly.entity_id
_entity_poly.type
_entity_poly.pdbx_seq_one_letter_code
_entity_poly.pdbx_strand_id
1 'polypeptide(L)'
;MTRQKSEQKQDSSTETIIHNYFDTSVNGQEMTEFRQEVQDCIDSFLTRKKITSPQTLDELMVFFKNSEIPDEPMRGKDYINYLKKNVLPHAVNVGDPRYVGHMTSRLPGFFQYISQMMSALNQNNVKKETSKVYTLLERQVLGMMHRLVFDFPDVFYDEHIQERRGNLGIVVSCGTLANITSMWIARNKALQPNGSNIS
;
A
#
# COMPACT_ATOMS: atom_id res chain seq x y z
N MET A 1 -19.78 -42.43 8.87
CA MET A 1 -18.98 -41.99 10.03
C MET A 1 -17.57 -41.48 9.67
N THR A 2 -17.00 -41.83 8.56
CA THR A 2 -15.60 -41.46 8.16
C THR A 2 -15.51 -40.05 7.59
N ARG A 3 -16.58 -39.53 6.95
CA ARG A 3 -16.57 -38.20 6.32
C ARG A 3 -16.64 -37.04 7.32
N GLN A 4 -17.41 -37.22 8.41
CA GLN A 4 -17.51 -36.19 9.48
C GLN A 4 -16.21 -36.01 10.29
N LYS A 5 -15.37 -37.04 10.42
CA LYS A 5 -14.09 -36.94 11.13
C LYS A 5 -13.02 -36.23 10.29
N SER A 6 -13.09 -36.30 8.94
CA SER A 6 -12.17 -35.58 8.05
C SER A 6 -12.50 -34.08 7.99
N GLU A 7 -13.80 -33.71 7.96
CA GLU A 7 -14.26 -32.32 7.96
C GLU A 7 -13.91 -31.60 9.26
N GLN A 8 -14.10 -32.24 10.44
CA GLN A 8 -13.71 -31.65 11.73
C GLN A 8 -12.21 -31.46 11.90
N LYS A 9 -11.38 -32.33 11.31
CA LYS A 9 -9.92 -32.21 11.40
C LYS A 9 -9.36 -31.14 10.45
N GLN A 10 -10.03 -30.90 9.34
CA GLN A 10 -9.68 -29.87 8.36
C GLN A 10 -10.09 -28.48 8.88
N ASP A 11 -11.23 -28.36 9.53
CA ASP A 11 -11.76 -27.12 10.12
C ASP A 11 -10.84 -26.61 11.26
N SER A 12 -10.40 -27.48 12.17
CA SER A 12 -9.48 -27.13 13.26
C SER A 12 -8.10 -26.69 12.75
N SER A 13 -7.61 -27.23 11.64
CA SER A 13 -6.32 -26.83 11.05
C SER A 13 -6.41 -25.46 10.39
N THR A 14 -7.51 -25.15 9.72
CA THR A 14 -7.76 -23.87 9.06
C THR A 14 -7.95 -22.75 10.08
N GLU A 15 -8.72 -22.99 11.16
CA GLU A 15 -8.87 -22.03 12.26
C GLU A 15 -7.53 -21.73 12.94
N THR A 16 -6.72 -22.75 13.18
CA THR A 16 -5.38 -22.60 13.78
C THR A 16 -4.45 -21.77 12.86
N ILE A 17 -4.49 -22.01 11.54
CA ILE A 17 -3.70 -21.25 10.57
C ILE A 17 -4.17 -19.78 10.55
N ILE A 18 -5.48 -19.53 10.46
CA ILE A 18 -6.04 -18.18 10.48
C ILE A 18 -5.65 -17.47 11.77
N HIS A 19 -5.83 -18.10 12.91
CA HIS A 19 -5.46 -17.56 14.21
C HIS A 19 -3.99 -17.15 14.28
N ASN A 20 -3.08 -18.00 13.80
CA ASN A 20 -1.64 -17.72 13.82
C ASN A 20 -1.23 -16.54 12.94
N TYR A 21 -1.94 -16.26 11.84
CA TYR A 21 -1.64 -15.13 10.97
C TYR A 21 -2.34 -13.82 11.37
N PHE A 22 -3.51 -13.91 12.00
CA PHE A 22 -4.26 -12.73 12.45
C PHE A 22 -4.07 -12.43 13.95
N ASP A 23 -3.45 -13.35 14.70
CA ASP A 23 -3.10 -13.08 16.09
C ASP A 23 -1.98 -12.02 16.12
N THR A 24 -2.34 -10.84 16.58
CA THR A 24 -1.41 -9.74 16.84
C THR A 24 -0.59 -9.94 18.10
N SER A 25 -0.80 -11.03 18.85
CA SER A 25 0.08 -11.42 19.94
C SER A 25 1.45 -11.79 19.36
N VAL A 26 2.36 -10.88 19.49
CA VAL A 26 3.66 -10.73 18.81
C VAL A 26 4.68 -11.84 19.13
N ASN A 27 4.32 -12.86 19.88
CA ASN A 27 5.25 -13.78 20.53
C ASN A 27 5.29 -15.22 19.96
N GLY A 28 4.66 -15.47 18.83
CA GLY A 28 4.80 -16.76 18.16
C GLY A 28 6.17 -16.89 17.50
N GLN A 29 6.90 -17.95 17.78
CA GLN A 29 8.18 -18.26 17.13
C GLN A 29 8.02 -18.28 15.61
N GLU A 30 6.94 -18.83 15.10
CA GLU A 30 6.60 -18.90 13.67
C GLU A 30 6.51 -17.50 13.02
N MET A 31 5.87 -16.52 13.69
CA MET A 31 5.78 -15.14 13.18
C MET A 31 7.13 -14.43 13.21
N THR A 32 7.97 -14.73 14.19
CA THR A 32 9.33 -14.17 14.26
C THR A 32 10.20 -14.69 13.12
N GLU A 33 10.14 -16.01 12.86
CA GLU A 33 10.82 -16.63 11.73
C GLU A 33 10.33 -16.06 10.39
N PHE A 34 9.01 -15.91 10.23
CA PHE A 34 8.40 -15.31 9.03
C PHE A 34 8.91 -13.88 8.79
N ARG A 35 8.95 -13.04 9.83
CA ARG A 35 9.50 -11.68 9.74
C ARG A 35 10.96 -11.67 9.31
N GLN A 36 11.76 -12.56 9.87
CA GLN A 36 13.17 -12.67 9.51
C GLN A 36 13.32 -13.10 8.05
N GLU A 37 12.56 -14.09 7.60
CA GLU A 37 12.58 -14.53 6.21
C GLU A 37 12.16 -13.42 5.22
N VAL A 38 11.16 -12.60 5.57
CA VAL A 38 10.77 -11.43 4.78
C VAL A 38 11.89 -10.40 4.74
N GLN A 39 12.53 -10.11 5.90
CA GLN A 39 13.64 -9.16 5.96
C GLN A 39 14.83 -9.62 5.12
N ASP A 40 15.18 -10.91 5.21
CA ASP A 40 16.25 -11.51 4.40
C ASP A 40 15.95 -11.41 2.89
N CYS A 41 14.68 -11.54 2.49
CA CYS A 41 14.25 -11.32 1.11
C CYS A 41 14.49 -9.88 0.66
N ILE A 42 14.09 -8.92 1.50
CA ILE A 42 14.26 -7.48 1.21
C ILE A 42 15.74 -7.15 1.06
N ASP A 43 16.55 -7.58 2.02
CA ASP A 43 17.99 -7.28 2.04
C ASP A 43 18.71 -7.91 0.84
N SER A 44 18.37 -9.16 0.53
CA SER A 44 18.89 -9.86 -0.66
C SER A 44 18.51 -9.14 -1.95
N PHE A 45 17.27 -8.67 -2.06
CA PHE A 45 16.79 -7.93 -3.22
C PHE A 45 17.51 -6.58 -3.37
N LEU A 46 17.65 -5.83 -2.29
CA LEU A 46 18.25 -4.49 -2.30
C LEU A 46 19.77 -4.51 -2.52
N THR A 47 20.45 -5.59 -2.10
CA THR A 47 21.91 -5.73 -2.22
C THR A 47 22.35 -6.45 -3.49
N ARG A 48 21.42 -7.05 -4.24
CA ARG A 48 21.78 -7.79 -5.46
C ARG A 48 22.39 -6.86 -6.52
N LYS A 49 23.41 -7.40 -7.24
CA LYS A 49 24.12 -6.67 -8.31
C LYS A 49 23.49 -6.81 -9.70
N LYS A 50 22.23 -7.21 -9.79
CA LYS A 50 21.49 -7.35 -11.05
C LYS A 50 20.30 -6.42 -11.07
N ILE A 51 20.10 -5.70 -12.17
CA ILE A 51 18.95 -4.83 -12.36
C ILE A 51 17.70 -5.66 -12.59
N THR A 52 17.76 -6.67 -13.46
CA THR A 52 16.66 -7.59 -13.77
C THR A 52 17.21 -8.97 -14.15
N SER A 53 16.33 -9.95 -14.33
CA SER A 53 16.68 -11.28 -14.85
C SER A 53 16.95 -11.23 -16.36
N PRO A 54 17.63 -12.26 -16.92
CA PRO A 54 17.81 -12.38 -18.34
C PRO A 54 16.57 -12.88 -19.10
N GLN A 55 15.53 -13.34 -18.40
CA GLN A 55 14.29 -13.83 -19.02
C GLN A 55 13.58 -12.71 -19.77
N THR A 56 13.05 -13.05 -20.92
CA THR A 56 12.23 -12.16 -21.74
C THR A 56 10.85 -11.97 -21.14
N LEU A 57 10.17 -10.90 -21.52
CA LEU A 57 8.81 -10.65 -21.07
C LEU A 57 7.86 -11.78 -21.51
N ASP A 58 8.04 -12.31 -22.73
CA ASP A 58 7.21 -13.39 -23.27
C ASP A 58 7.33 -14.68 -22.45
N GLU A 59 8.56 -15.06 -22.03
CA GLU A 59 8.78 -16.18 -21.13
C GLU A 59 8.10 -16.01 -19.78
N LEU A 60 8.18 -14.81 -19.20
CA LEU A 60 7.48 -14.48 -17.95
C LEU A 60 5.96 -14.49 -18.10
N MET A 61 5.44 -13.99 -19.21
CA MET A 61 3.99 -14.04 -19.50
C MET A 61 3.46 -15.46 -19.56
N VAL A 62 4.22 -16.39 -20.14
CA VAL A 62 3.86 -17.83 -20.15
C VAL A 62 3.87 -18.40 -18.75
N PHE A 63 4.90 -18.07 -17.95
CA PHE A 63 5.05 -18.56 -16.58
C PHE A 63 3.90 -18.08 -15.65
N PHE A 64 3.44 -16.84 -15.81
CA PHE A 64 2.37 -16.25 -15.00
C PHE A 64 0.98 -16.34 -15.67
N LYS A 65 0.76 -17.29 -16.57
CA LYS A 65 -0.50 -17.43 -17.31
C LYS A 65 -1.62 -18.11 -16.52
N ASN A 66 -1.28 -18.90 -15.48
CA ASN A 66 -2.30 -19.61 -14.70
C ASN A 66 -3.20 -18.62 -13.95
N SER A 67 -4.52 -18.76 -14.15
CA SER A 67 -5.56 -17.95 -13.50
C SER A 67 -6.48 -18.77 -12.58
N GLU A 68 -6.14 -20.04 -12.34
CA GLU A 68 -6.91 -20.89 -11.43
C GLU A 68 -6.55 -20.59 -9.98
N ILE A 69 -7.58 -20.49 -9.15
CA ILE A 69 -7.40 -20.37 -7.71
C ILE A 69 -7.07 -21.76 -7.18
N PRO A 70 -5.93 -21.92 -6.44
CA PRO A 70 -5.59 -23.22 -5.85
C PRO A 70 -6.68 -23.69 -4.87
N ASP A 71 -7.00 -24.98 -4.92
CA ASP A 71 -7.95 -25.59 -3.98
C ASP A 71 -7.43 -25.61 -2.54
N GLU A 72 -6.10 -25.69 -2.38
CA GLU A 72 -5.45 -25.73 -1.08
C GLU A 72 -4.72 -24.42 -0.77
N PRO A 73 -4.81 -23.92 0.48
CA PRO A 73 -4.12 -22.71 0.90
C PRO A 73 -2.61 -22.92 0.97
N MET A 74 -1.83 -21.93 0.55
CA MET A 74 -0.37 -21.96 0.68
C MET A 74 0.04 -21.45 2.07
N ARG A 75 0.97 -22.14 2.74
CA ARG A 75 1.55 -21.67 3.99
C ARG A 75 2.42 -20.44 3.76
N GLY A 76 2.48 -19.52 4.72
CA GLY A 76 3.26 -18.28 4.59
C GLY A 76 4.72 -18.52 4.22
N LYS A 77 5.39 -19.51 4.82
CA LYS A 77 6.76 -19.90 4.48
C LYS A 77 6.91 -20.36 3.03
N ASP A 78 5.96 -21.16 2.54
CA ASP A 78 5.98 -21.66 1.17
C ASP A 78 5.75 -20.49 0.19
N TYR A 79 4.89 -19.54 0.55
CA TYR A 79 4.67 -18.32 -0.23
C TYR A 79 5.95 -17.45 -0.32
N ILE A 80 6.66 -17.26 0.80
CA ILE A 80 7.94 -16.53 0.77
C ILE A 80 8.96 -17.24 -0.09
N ASN A 81 9.05 -18.56 0.00
CA ASN A 81 9.93 -19.36 -0.85
C ASN A 81 9.55 -19.26 -2.33
N TYR A 82 8.24 -19.24 -2.64
CA TYR A 82 7.74 -19.00 -3.99
C TYR A 82 8.16 -17.62 -4.50
N LEU A 83 8.00 -16.57 -3.70
CA LEU A 83 8.43 -15.22 -4.06
C LEU A 83 9.95 -15.16 -4.30
N LYS A 84 10.76 -15.72 -3.41
CA LYS A 84 12.23 -15.80 -3.55
C LYS A 84 12.65 -16.43 -4.86
N LYS A 85 12.00 -17.51 -5.24
CA LYS A 85 12.40 -18.35 -6.39
C LYS A 85 11.84 -17.82 -7.71
N ASN A 86 10.58 -17.38 -7.72
CA ASN A 86 9.82 -17.18 -8.95
C ASN A 86 9.47 -15.72 -9.24
N VAL A 87 9.54 -14.81 -8.26
CA VAL A 87 9.11 -13.43 -8.44
C VAL A 87 10.28 -12.46 -8.28
N LEU A 88 10.96 -12.48 -7.13
CA LEU A 88 12.01 -11.51 -6.81
C LEU A 88 13.19 -11.53 -7.81
N PRO A 89 13.63 -12.66 -8.37
CA PRO A 89 14.70 -12.66 -9.37
C PRO A 89 14.35 -11.87 -10.63
N HIS A 90 13.06 -11.78 -10.97
CA HIS A 90 12.57 -11.13 -12.19
C HIS A 90 12.11 -9.68 -11.95
N ALA A 91 11.93 -9.26 -10.72
CA ALA A 91 11.59 -7.89 -10.39
C ALA A 91 12.74 -6.94 -10.78
N VAL A 92 12.42 -5.72 -11.21
CA VAL A 92 13.44 -4.71 -11.57
C VAL A 92 14.00 -4.07 -10.30
N ASN A 93 15.33 -4.09 -10.12
CA ASN A 93 15.99 -3.37 -9.03
C ASN A 93 16.22 -1.92 -9.41
N VAL A 94 15.22 -1.07 -9.20
CA VAL A 94 15.31 0.38 -9.44
C VAL A 94 16.29 1.10 -8.51
N GLY A 95 16.77 0.44 -7.47
CA GLY A 95 17.75 0.97 -6.53
C GLY A 95 19.21 0.73 -6.94
N ASP A 96 19.46 -0.01 -8.02
CA ASP A 96 20.82 -0.22 -8.55
C ASP A 96 21.35 1.10 -9.15
N PRO A 97 22.57 1.55 -8.82
CA PRO A 97 23.13 2.79 -9.34
C PRO A 97 23.26 2.84 -10.88
N ARG A 98 23.24 1.70 -11.54
CA ARG A 98 23.30 1.57 -13.00
C ARG A 98 21.92 1.59 -13.67
N TYR A 99 20.83 1.63 -12.87
CA TYR A 99 19.49 1.69 -13.42
C TYR A 99 19.25 3.07 -14.03
N VAL A 100 19.12 3.10 -15.34
CA VAL A 100 18.75 4.28 -16.13
C VAL A 100 17.45 3.94 -16.85
N GLY A 101 16.32 4.34 -16.28
CA GLY A 101 15.03 3.93 -16.80
C GLY A 101 13.92 4.89 -16.41
N HIS A 102 12.78 4.36 -16.04
CA HIS A 102 11.60 5.10 -15.62
C HIS A 102 11.86 6.02 -14.41
N MET A 103 11.02 7.02 -14.18
CA MET A 103 11.09 8.04 -13.10
C MET A 103 11.08 7.47 -11.67
N THR A 104 11.30 6.18 -11.50
CA THR A 104 11.31 5.49 -10.21
C THR A 104 12.73 5.46 -9.67
N SER A 105 12.91 5.82 -8.41
CA SER A 105 14.20 5.77 -7.71
C SER A 105 14.08 4.96 -6.42
N ARG A 106 15.25 4.62 -5.84
CA ARG A 106 15.30 3.98 -4.53
C ARG A 106 14.70 4.90 -3.47
N LEU A 107 13.79 4.37 -2.67
CA LEU A 107 13.27 5.08 -1.50
C LEU A 107 14.30 5.11 -0.38
N PRO A 108 14.33 6.17 0.45
CA PRO A 108 15.13 6.20 1.68
C PRO A 108 14.80 5.00 2.58
N GLY A 109 15.81 4.39 3.21
CA GLY A 109 15.65 3.14 3.97
C GLY A 109 14.61 3.21 5.10
N PHE A 110 14.43 4.37 5.71
CA PHE A 110 13.43 4.53 6.77
C PHE A 110 11.97 4.38 6.29
N PHE A 111 11.70 4.52 4.99
CA PHE A 111 10.34 4.33 4.44
C PHE A 111 9.80 2.92 4.65
N GLN A 112 10.65 1.90 4.71
CA GLN A 112 10.22 0.53 4.98
C GLN A 112 9.55 0.43 6.37
N TYR A 113 10.16 1.04 7.39
CA TYR A 113 9.64 1.04 8.75
C TYR A 113 8.38 1.88 8.90
N ILE A 114 8.34 3.04 8.24
CA ILE A 114 7.12 3.87 8.19
C ILE A 114 5.98 3.11 7.51
N SER A 115 6.24 2.42 6.38
CA SER A 115 5.23 1.63 5.68
C SER A 115 4.69 0.48 6.54
N GLN A 116 5.55 -0.22 7.29
CA GLN A 116 5.13 -1.25 8.24
C GLN A 116 4.23 -0.67 9.34
N MET A 117 4.61 0.47 9.91
CA MET A 117 3.81 1.18 10.91
C MET A 117 2.44 1.58 10.34
N MET A 118 2.41 2.15 9.14
CA MET A 118 1.16 2.56 8.49
C MET A 118 0.25 1.36 8.18
N SER A 119 0.81 0.24 7.73
CA SER A 119 0.08 -1.02 7.54
C SER A 119 -0.52 -1.54 8.85
N ALA A 120 0.25 -1.52 9.94
CA ALA A 120 -0.22 -1.98 11.25
C ALA A 120 -1.34 -1.08 11.81
N LEU A 121 -1.26 0.22 11.58
CA LEU A 121 -2.28 1.17 12.02
C LEU A 121 -3.57 1.07 11.19
N ASN A 122 -3.49 0.66 9.93
CA ASN A 122 -4.61 0.41 9.01
C ASN A 122 -5.75 1.45 9.12
N GLN A 123 -5.41 2.73 9.09
CA GLN A 123 -6.36 3.81 9.32
C GLN A 123 -7.16 4.15 8.07
N ASN A 124 -8.46 4.35 8.25
CA ASN A 124 -9.39 4.73 7.17
C ASN A 124 -9.67 6.24 7.22
N ASN A 125 -9.08 6.99 6.29
CA ASN A 125 -9.21 8.45 6.23
C ASN A 125 -10.51 8.97 5.59
N VAL A 126 -11.46 8.09 5.24
CA VAL A 126 -12.72 8.48 4.60
C VAL A 126 -13.59 9.35 5.53
N LYS A 127 -13.58 9.08 6.84
CA LYS A 127 -14.37 9.82 7.82
C LYS A 127 -13.50 10.26 9.00
N LYS A 128 -13.69 11.51 9.45
CA LYS A 128 -13.00 12.06 10.63
C LYS A 128 -13.25 11.22 11.91
N GLU A 129 -14.42 10.62 12.01
CA GLU A 129 -14.81 9.79 13.15
C GLU A 129 -14.04 8.46 13.20
N THR A 130 -13.63 7.92 12.06
CA THR A 130 -12.91 6.64 11.96
C THR A 130 -11.41 6.82 12.06
N SER A 131 -10.84 7.82 11.42
CA SER A 131 -9.39 8.06 11.39
C SER A 131 -8.93 9.09 12.45
N LYS A 132 -9.86 9.90 12.98
CA LYS A 132 -9.59 10.97 13.95
C LYS A 132 -8.35 11.80 13.55
N VAL A 133 -7.20 11.52 14.18
CA VAL A 133 -5.97 12.29 14.02
C VAL A 133 -5.41 12.27 12.59
N TYR A 134 -5.58 11.18 11.85
CA TYR A 134 -5.00 11.08 10.51
C TYR A 134 -5.66 11.99 9.48
N THR A 135 -6.98 12.16 9.54
CA THR A 135 -7.67 13.15 8.69
C THR A 135 -7.24 14.58 9.04
N LEU A 136 -7.02 14.87 10.32
CA LEU A 136 -6.55 16.20 10.76
C LEU A 136 -5.10 16.43 10.31
N LEU A 137 -4.26 15.43 10.40
CA LEU A 137 -2.87 15.47 9.94
C LEU A 137 -2.80 15.68 8.41
N GLU A 138 -3.61 14.96 7.63
CA GLU A 138 -3.69 15.16 6.18
C GLU A 138 -4.06 16.60 5.84
N ARG A 139 -5.05 17.16 6.50
CA ARG A 139 -5.46 18.57 6.31
C ARG A 139 -4.36 19.54 6.68
N GLN A 140 -3.63 19.28 7.75
CA GLN A 140 -2.49 20.09 8.15
C GLN A 140 -1.41 20.09 7.07
N VAL A 141 -1.06 18.92 6.55
CA VAL A 141 -0.06 18.78 5.46
C VAL A 141 -0.53 19.51 4.20
N LEU A 142 -1.81 19.36 3.83
CA LEU A 142 -2.40 20.10 2.70
C LEU A 142 -2.33 21.62 2.92
N GLY A 143 -2.60 22.10 4.14
CA GLY A 143 -2.44 23.50 4.51
C GLY A 143 -1.01 23.99 4.35
N MET A 144 -0.02 23.20 4.79
CA MET A 144 1.39 23.52 4.60
C MET A 144 1.78 23.62 3.12
N MET A 145 1.32 22.66 2.30
CA MET A 145 1.58 22.69 0.85
C MET A 145 0.87 23.85 0.16
N HIS A 146 -0.36 24.15 0.56
CA HIS A 146 -1.11 25.31 0.04
C HIS A 146 -0.40 26.62 0.37
N ARG A 147 0.07 26.78 1.61
CA ARG A 147 0.83 27.95 2.05
C ARG A 147 2.10 28.14 1.22
N LEU A 148 2.82 27.05 0.95
CA LEU A 148 4.05 27.10 0.16
C LEU A 148 3.84 27.59 -1.28
N VAL A 149 2.66 27.33 -1.85
CA VAL A 149 2.34 27.69 -3.25
C VAL A 149 1.65 29.06 -3.35
N PHE A 150 0.72 29.36 -2.44
CA PHE A 150 -0.18 30.52 -2.54
C PHE A 150 0.13 31.64 -1.55
N ASP A 151 0.79 31.34 -0.44
CA ASP A 151 1.22 32.30 0.59
C ASP A 151 0.15 33.30 1.02
N PHE A 152 -1.04 32.83 1.38
CA PHE A 152 -2.10 33.67 1.93
C PHE A 152 -1.78 34.11 3.38
N PRO A 153 -2.45 35.16 3.91
CA PRO A 153 -2.27 35.60 5.29
C PRO A 153 -2.58 34.50 6.32
N ASP A 154 -1.95 34.54 7.49
CA ASP A 154 -2.12 33.56 8.57
C ASP A 154 -3.59 33.37 8.96
N VAL A 155 -4.37 34.44 9.04
CA VAL A 155 -5.80 34.40 9.34
C VAL A 155 -6.57 33.45 8.40
N PHE A 156 -6.22 33.43 7.12
CA PHE A 156 -6.84 32.52 6.17
C PHE A 156 -6.58 31.05 6.53
N TYR A 157 -5.35 30.71 6.92
CA TYR A 157 -5.01 29.33 7.28
C TYR A 157 -5.62 28.92 8.63
N ASP A 158 -5.65 29.81 9.60
CA ASP A 158 -6.28 29.58 10.91
C ASP A 158 -7.77 29.23 10.76
N GLU A 159 -8.46 29.88 9.82
CA GLU A 159 -9.87 29.63 9.53
C GLU A 159 -10.11 28.36 8.71
N HIS A 160 -9.24 28.04 7.73
CA HIS A 160 -9.56 27.08 6.67
C HIS A 160 -8.85 25.72 6.81
N ILE A 161 -7.74 25.58 7.55
CA ILE A 161 -7.01 24.30 7.66
C ILE A 161 -7.92 23.17 8.17
N GLN A 162 -8.74 23.44 9.21
CA GLN A 162 -9.60 22.41 9.81
C GLN A 162 -11.10 22.70 9.60
N GLU A 163 -11.44 23.51 8.62
CA GLU A 163 -12.83 23.83 8.32
C GLU A 163 -13.65 22.57 8.01
N ARG A 164 -14.89 22.48 8.54
CA ARG A 164 -15.73 21.29 8.38
C ARG A 164 -16.23 21.06 6.96
N ARG A 165 -16.51 22.12 6.21
CA ARG A 165 -17.16 22.10 4.89
C ARG A 165 -16.21 22.36 3.73
N GLY A 166 -14.95 22.71 4.03
CA GLY A 166 -13.93 23.04 3.05
C GLY A 166 -12.69 22.15 3.20
N ASN A 167 -11.87 22.15 2.17
CA ASN A 167 -10.55 21.55 2.19
C ASN A 167 -9.62 22.36 1.29
N LEU A 168 -8.40 22.62 1.73
CA LEU A 168 -7.41 23.37 0.96
C LEU A 168 -6.79 22.58 -0.19
N GLY A 169 -7.09 21.29 -0.28
CA GLY A 169 -6.57 20.42 -1.32
C GLY A 169 -6.98 18.97 -1.11
N ILE A 170 -6.44 18.09 -1.90
CA ILE A 170 -6.64 16.64 -1.82
C ILE A 170 -5.34 15.91 -2.16
N VAL A 171 -5.03 14.85 -1.41
CA VAL A 171 -3.96 13.91 -1.76
C VAL A 171 -4.53 12.83 -2.66
N VAL A 172 -3.87 12.58 -3.78
CA VAL A 172 -4.25 11.56 -4.76
C VAL A 172 -3.05 10.67 -5.11
N SER A 173 -3.31 9.48 -5.63
CA SER A 173 -2.28 8.45 -5.84
C SER A 173 -1.31 8.75 -6.99
N CYS A 174 -1.66 9.63 -7.94
CA CYS A 174 -0.78 9.97 -9.07
C CYS A 174 -1.15 11.30 -9.73
N GLY A 175 -0.23 11.85 -10.53
CA GLY A 175 -0.42 13.11 -11.25
C GLY A 175 -1.60 13.12 -12.21
N THR A 176 -1.86 12.00 -12.91
CA THR A 176 -3.04 11.88 -13.79
C THR A 176 -4.34 12.09 -13.02
N LEU A 177 -4.46 11.44 -11.86
CA LEU A 177 -5.65 11.61 -11.01
C LEU A 177 -5.74 13.02 -10.43
N ALA A 178 -4.62 13.65 -10.10
CA ALA A 178 -4.58 15.05 -9.68
C ALA A 178 -5.14 15.97 -10.77
N ASN A 179 -4.70 15.80 -12.01
CA ASN A 179 -5.19 16.59 -13.15
C ASN A 179 -6.68 16.36 -13.40
N ILE A 180 -7.14 15.11 -13.42
CA ILE A 180 -8.57 14.77 -13.60
C ILE A 180 -9.41 15.41 -12.50
N THR A 181 -8.99 15.30 -11.24
CA THR A 181 -9.71 15.87 -10.10
C THR A 181 -9.77 17.39 -10.18
N SER A 182 -8.66 18.05 -10.53
CA SER A 182 -8.60 19.50 -10.68
C SER A 182 -9.52 20.00 -11.80
N MET A 183 -9.51 19.32 -12.94
CA MET A 183 -10.40 19.66 -14.08
C MET A 183 -11.87 19.42 -13.71
N TRP A 184 -12.18 18.36 -12.98
CA TRP A 184 -13.54 18.08 -12.52
C TRP A 184 -14.05 19.15 -11.57
N ILE A 185 -13.24 19.57 -10.61
CA ILE A 185 -13.57 20.67 -9.68
C ILE A 185 -13.79 21.97 -10.45
N ALA A 186 -12.87 22.31 -11.35
CA ALA A 186 -12.97 23.51 -12.18
C ALA A 186 -14.24 23.53 -13.04
N ARG A 187 -14.55 22.39 -13.69
CA ARG A 187 -15.78 22.23 -14.47
C ARG A 187 -17.02 22.43 -13.61
N ASN A 188 -17.10 21.76 -12.45
CA ASN A 188 -18.24 21.86 -11.55
C ASN A 188 -18.43 23.30 -11.05
N LYS A 189 -17.33 24.01 -10.76
CA LYS A 189 -17.37 25.41 -10.36
C LYS A 189 -17.86 26.33 -11.51
N ALA A 190 -17.40 26.08 -12.74
CA ALA A 190 -17.76 26.90 -13.90
C ALA A 190 -19.19 26.66 -14.41
N LEU A 191 -19.65 25.42 -14.35
CA LEU A 191 -20.93 24.98 -14.88
C LEU A 191 -22.04 24.90 -13.81
N GLN A 192 -21.82 25.45 -12.62
CA GLN A 192 -22.76 25.35 -11.48
C GLN A 192 -24.20 25.12 -11.96
N PRO A 193 -24.76 23.91 -11.82
CA PRO A 193 -26.15 23.70 -12.18
C PRO A 193 -27.00 24.56 -11.23
N ASN A 194 -27.87 25.40 -11.79
CA ASN A 194 -28.69 26.37 -11.09
C ASN A 194 -29.28 25.79 -9.80
N GLY A 195 -28.75 26.19 -8.63
CA GLY A 195 -29.38 26.01 -7.33
C GLY A 195 -29.18 24.68 -6.62
N SER A 196 -28.45 23.71 -7.14
CA SER A 196 -28.09 22.50 -6.38
C SER A 196 -26.70 22.64 -5.79
N ASN A 197 -26.63 22.92 -4.49
CA ASN A 197 -25.42 22.67 -3.72
C ASN A 197 -25.08 21.17 -3.87
N ILE A 198 -24.06 20.86 -4.66
CA ILE A 198 -23.43 19.54 -4.61
C ILE A 198 -22.58 19.57 -3.33
N SER A 199 -23.19 19.08 -2.25
CA SER A 199 -22.52 18.82 -0.97
C SER A 199 -21.58 17.62 -1.10
#